data_888d50214b9f568ec8847f3c19d408cb
#
_entry.id   888d50214b9f568ec8847f3c19d408cb
#
_cell.length_a   1.000
_cell.length_b   1.000
_cell.length_c   1.000
_cell.angle_alpha   90.00
_cell.angle_beta   90.00
_cell.angle_gamma   90.00
#
_symmetry.space_group_name_H-M   'P 1'
#
loop_
_entity.id
_entity.type
_entity.pdbx_description
1 polymer ?
#
loop_
_entity_poly.entity_id
_entity_poly.type
_entity_poly.pdbx_seq_one_letter_code
_entity_poly.pdbx_strand_id
1 'polypeptide(L)'
;MDFEKAYKKFLDGTATDEEVQFVRTEIAKARKLTEIIDNEAPNVISEADGGAYKKAAKKHSLTTILTTVVVAILAIAIIGGAAVLIVHSIRSNNADGNTRITREQARELAISYVEENYADVPGSIFVEDIDCDLESGFDISKSYYEYSVELSKGSLECEVEINGRTGEIIYVDVDDD
;
A
#
# COMPACT_ATOMS: atom_id res chain seq x y z
N MET A 1 28.49 14.32 8.76
CA MET A 1 27.57 13.42 8.06
C MET A 1 26.39 14.25 7.58
N ASP A 2 25.95 14.10 6.36
CA ASP A 2 24.83 14.85 5.79
C ASP A 2 23.52 14.12 6.14
N PHE A 3 22.59 14.84 6.80
CA PHE A 3 21.34 14.24 7.28
C PHE A 3 20.45 13.77 6.14
N GLU A 4 20.34 14.54 5.06
CA GLU A 4 19.45 14.21 3.94
C GLU A 4 19.89 12.92 3.24
N LYS A 5 21.19 12.75 3.02
CA LYS A 5 21.77 11.53 2.44
C LYS A 5 21.61 10.32 3.36
N ALA A 6 21.86 10.49 4.65
CA ALA A 6 21.72 9.42 5.63
C ALA A 6 20.24 9.01 5.79
N TYR A 7 19.33 9.99 5.80
CA TYR A 7 17.90 9.75 5.90
C TYR A 7 17.34 9.00 4.68
N LYS A 8 17.80 9.35 3.47
CA LYS A 8 17.42 8.63 2.26
C LYS A 8 17.84 7.16 2.31
N LYS A 9 19.11 6.90 2.69
CA LYS A 9 19.60 5.52 2.86
C LYS A 9 18.85 4.75 3.96
N PHE A 10 18.44 5.46 5.03
CA PHE A 10 17.64 4.89 6.11
C PHE A 10 16.26 4.43 5.58
N LEU A 11 15.61 5.23 4.73
CA LEU A 11 14.34 4.87 4.09
C LEU A 11 14.50 3.72 3.09
N ASP A 12 15.61 3.71 2.35
CA ASP A 12 15.92 2.67 1.35
C ASP A 12 16.43 1.36 1.99
N GLY A 13 16.57 1.30 3.32
CA GLY A 13 17.09 0.13 4.04
C GLY A 13 18.57 -0.16 3.79
N THR A 14 19.32 0.80 3.22
CA THR A 14 20.75 0.66 2.86
C THR A 14 21.68 1.44 3.80
N ALA A 15 21.12 2.04 4.85
CA ALA A 15 21.91 2.80 5.82
C ALA A 15 22.78 1.88 6.68
N THR A 16 24.01 2.31 6.96
CA THR A 16 24.88 1.65 7.95
C THR A 16 24.38 1.90 9.38
N ASP A 17 24.80 1.11 10.34
CA ASP A 17 24.42 1.29 11.75
C ASP A 17 24.75 2.69 12.26
N GLU A 18 25.87 3.28 11.83
CA GLU A 18 26.26 4.64 12.17
C GLU A 18 25.30 5.69 11.57
N GLU A 19 24.89 5.50 10.32
CA GLU A 19 23.93 6.39 9.65
C GLU A 19 22.54 6.28 10.31
N VAL A 20 22.11 5.07 10.68
CA VAL A 20 20.86 4.85 11.44
C VAL A 20 20.89 5.57 12.77
N GLN A 21 21.97 5.46 13.54
CA GLN A 21 22.13 6.14 14.84
C GLN A 21 22.17 7.66 14.67
N PHE A 22 22.83 8.16 13.65
CA PHE A 22 22.85 9.58 13.33
C PHE A 22 21.44 10.11 13.03
N VAL A 23 20.69 9.46 12.15
CA VAL A 23 19.31 9.84 11.80
C VAL A 23 18.41 9.85 13.03
N ARG A 24 18.47 8.81 13.87
CA ARG A 24 17.68 8.73 15.11
C ARG A 24 18.02 9.86 16.08
N THR A 25 19.30 10.21 16.19
CA THR A 25 19.77 11.29 17.07
C THR A 25 19.27 12.65 16.61
N GLU A 26 19.30 12.94 15.31
CA GLU A 26 18.80 14.20 14.76
C GLU A 26 17.27 14.33 14.91
N ILE A 27 16.53 13.25 14.71
CA ILE A 27 15.06 13.22 14.96
C ILE A 27 14.77 13.46 16.45
N ALA A 28 15.54 12.87 17.35
CA ALA A 28 15.36 13.09 18.80
C ALA A 28 15.65 14.54 19.20
N LYS A 29 16.67 15.17 18.61
CA LYS A 29 16.98 16.60 18.81
C LYS A 29 15.84 17.49 18.33
N ALA A 30 15.29 17.21 17.14
CA ALA A 30 14.17 17.96 16.57
C ALA A 30 12.94 17.88 17.48
N ARG A 31 12.60 16.68 18.00
CA ARG A 31 11.50 16.49 18.96
C ARG A 31 11.69 17.28 20.24
N LYS A 32 12.90 17.29 20.78
CA LYS A 32 13.23 18.04 22.01
C LYS A 32 13.13 19.53 21.79
N LEU A 33 13.52 20.05 20.62
CA LEU A 33 13.33 21.45 20.25
C LEU A 33 11.87 21.83 20.17
N THR A 34 11.02 20.99 19.58
CA THR A 34 9.57 21.21 19.52
C THR A 34 8.97 21.26 20.92
N GLU A 35 9.35 20.34 21.80
CA GLU A 35 8.89 20.31 23.19
C GLU A 35 9.30 21.58 23.96
N ILE A 36 10.51 22.11 23.75
CA ILE A 36 10.98 23.36 24.36
C ILE A 36 10.16 24.55 23.85
N ILE A 37 9.92 24.63 22.53
CA ILE A 37 9.11 25.70 21.91
C ILE A 37 7.69 25.67 22.44
N ASP A 38 7.09 24.50 22.55
CA ASP A 38 5.71 24.33 23.05
C ASP A 38 5.58 24.68 24.54
N ASN A 39 6.63 24.43 25.33
CA ASN A 39 6.62 24.71 26.76
C ASN A 39 7.04 26.15 27.12
N GLU A 40 7.85 26.82 26.30
CA GLU A 40 8.34 28.18 26.57
C GLU A 40 7.51 29.31 25.94
N ALA A 41 6.57 28.98 25.03
CA ALA A 41 5.80 29.95 24.29
C ALA A 41 4.69 30.72 25.06
N PRO A 42 4.29 30.41 26.30
CA PRO A 42 3.19 31.15 26.93
C PRO A 42 3.58 32.37 27.77
N ASN A 43 4.85 32.66 28.08
CA ASN A 43 5.16 33.57 29.19
C ASN A 43 5.98 34.82 28.89
N VAL A 44 6.15 35.27 27.68
CA VAL A 44 6.84 36.54 27.38
C VAL A 44 5.98 37.50 26.59
N ILE A 45 4.85 37.93 27.17
CA ILE A 45 4.21 39.20 26.79
C ILE A 45 3.73 39.85 28.09
N SER A 46 4.51 40.80 28.57
CA SER A 46 4.16 41.65 29.69
C SER A 46 2.95 42.54 29.36
N GLU A 47 2.14 42.76 30.35
CA GLU A 47 0.96 43.63 30.39
C GLU A 47 1.24 45.11 30.06
N ALA A 48 1.56 45.43 28.83
CA ALA A 48 1.47 46.82 28.39
C ALA A 48 1.06 46.90 26.94
N ASP A 49 -0.14 47.44 26.77
CA ASP A 49 -0.77 47.85 25.54
C ASP A 49 -1.77 46.86 24.91
N GLY A 50 -3.00 47.13 25.27
CA GLY A 50 -4.13 47.37 24.45
C GLY A 50 -4.69 46.26 23.56
N GLY A 51 -5.95 46.05 23.67
CA GLY A 51 -6.80 45.11 22.94
C GLY A 51 -6.63 44.92 21.42
N ALA A 52 -5.94 45.82 20.72
CA ALA A 52 -5.70 45.73 19.29
C ALA A 52 -4.59 44.73 18.93
N TYR A 53 -3.51 44.66 19.74
CA TYR A 53 -2.42 43.70 19.56
C TYR A 53 -2.84 42.25 19.90
N LYS A 54 -3.71 42.11 20.91
CA LYS A 54 -4.25 40.78 21.28
C LYS A 54 -5.12 40.17 20.17
N LYS A 55 -5.90 41.00 19.44
CA LYS A 55 -6.71 40.52 18.29
C LYS A 55 -5.85 40.15 17.08
N ALA A 56 -4.82 40.94 16.76
CA ALA A 56 -3.94 40.68 15.64
C ALA A 56 -3.04 39.43 15.92
N ALA A 57 -2.47 39.32 17.11
CA ALA A 57 -1.65 38.16 17.52
C ALA A 57 -2.48 36.88 17.55
N LYS A 58 -3.73 36.94 18.05
CA LYS A 58 -4.63 35.76 18.06
C LYS A 58 -5.03 35.31 16.67
N LYS A 59 -5.22 36.24 15.74
CA LYS A 59 -5.55 35.92 14.33
C LYS A 59 -4.33 35.33 13.61
N HIS A 60 -3.13 35.88 13.83
CA HIS A 60 -1.88 35.35 13.27
C HIS A 60 -1.53 33.97 13.83
N SER A 61 -1.70 33.77 15.14
CA SER A 61 -1.48 32.46 15.80
C SER A 61 -2.42 31.39 15.27
N LEU A 62 -3.72 31.68 15.13
CA LEU A 62 -4.69 30.72 14.58
C LEU A 62 -4.40 30.35 13.12
N THR A 63 -4.00 31.33 12.30
CA THR A 63 -3.67 31.07 10.89
C THR A 63 -2.39 30.25 10.79
N THR A 64 -1.39 30.52 11.62
CA THR A 64 -0.14 29.76 11.66
C THR A 64 -0.36 28.34 12.15
N ILE A 65 -1.16 28.14 13.21
CA ILE A 65 -1.51 26.82 13.70
C ILE A 65 -2.28 26.03 12.61
N LEU A 66 -3.27 26.64 11.96
CA LEU A 66 -4.04 26.00 10.92
C LEU A 66 -3.18 25.60 9.72
N THR A 67 -2.29 26.48 9.26
CA THR A 67 -1.35 26.16 8.17
C THR A 67 -0.38 25.05 8.56
N THR A 68 0.14 25.05 9.79
CA THR A 68 1.04 23.99 10.25
C THR A 68 0.33 22.64 10.31
N VAL A 69 -0.91 22.60 10.80
CA VAL A 69 -1.72 21.37 10.84
C VAL A 69 -2.01 20.86 9.43
N VAL A 70 -2.39 21.74 8.51
CA VAL A 70 -2.66 21.34 7.12
C VAL A 70 -1.40 20.80 6.44
N VAL A 71 -0.26 21.47 6.62
CA VAL A 71 1.03 20.99 6.07
C VAL A 71 1.43 19.65 6.67
N ALA A 72 1.23 19.46 7.98
CA ALA A 72 1.51 18.17 8.63
C ALA A 72 0.62 17.04 8.11
N ILE A 73 -0.67 17.29 7.91
CA ILE A 73 -1.60 16.30 7.34
C ILE A 73 -1.20 15.95 5.91
N LEU A 74 -0.85 16.94 5.09
CA LEU A 74 -0.38 16.72 3.72
C LEU A 74 0.92 15.91 3.69
N ALA A 75 1.86 16.23 4.58
CA ALA A 75 3.12 15.48 4.68
C ALA A 75 2.88 14.01 5.06
N ILE A 76 1.99 13.75 6.03
CA ILE A 76 1.61 12.38 6.42
C ILE A 76 0.94 11.64 5.26
N ALA A 77 0.05 12.31 4.52
CA ALA A 77 -0.62 11.71 3.36
C ALA A 77 0.36 11.36 2.24
N ILE A 78 1.35 12.23 1.97
CA ILE A 78 2.38 11.98 0.95
C ILE A 78 3.29 10.81 1.39
N ILE A 79 3.74 10.79 2.64
CA ILE A 79 4.59 9.71 3.16
C ILE A 79 3.84 8.39 3.18
N GLY A 80 2.58 8.40 3.64
CA GLY A 80 1.72 7.22 3.64
C GLY A 80 1.46 6.69 2.23
N GLY A 81 1.14 7.57 1.29
CA GLY A 81 0.94 7.20 -0.11
C GLY A 81 2.19 6.62 -0.77
N ALA A 82 3.35 7.24 -0.54
CA ALA A 82 4.63 6.73 -1.04
C ALA A 82 4.96 5.33 -0.46
N ALA A 83 4.72 5.11 0.83
CA ALA A 83 4.94 3.80 1.46
C ALA A 83 4.06 2.71 0.84
N VAL A 84 2.78 3.01 0.59
CA VAL A 84 1.85 2.07 -0.07
C VAL A 84 2.35 1.71 -1.48
N LEU A 85 2.77 2.71 -2.27
CA LEU A 85 3.28 2.47 -3.62
C LEU A 85 4.56 1.63 -3.61
N ILE A 86 5.48 1.87 -2.68
CA ILE A 86 6.71 1.08 -2.54
C ILE A 86 6.38 -0.38 -2.18
N VAL A 87 5.51 -0.60 -1.20
CA VAL A 87 5.09 -1.94 -0.79
C VAL A 87 4.41 -2.67 -1.95
N HIS A 88 3.52 -1.98 -2.68
CA HIS A 88 2.87 -2.55 -3.85
C HIS A 88 3.89 -2.92 -4.95
N SER A 89 4.85 -2.05 -5.25
CA SER A 89 5.91 -2.34 -6.22
C SER A 89 6.78 -3.53 -5.84
N ILE A 90 7.15 -3.66 -4.55
CA ILE A 90 7.92 -4.80 -4.06
C ILE A 90 7.10 -6.09 -4.18
N ARG A 91 5.82 -6.05 -3.83
CA ARG A 91 4.92 -7.21 -3.96
C ARG A 91 4.77 -7.65 -5.41
N SER A 92 4.53 -6.71 -6.32
CA SER A 92 4.42 -7.00 -7.75
C SER A 92 5.69 -7.62 -8.32
N ASN A 93 6.87 -7.05 -8.03
CA ASN A 93 8.14 -7.63 -8.46
C ASN A 93 8.39 -9.04 -7.91
N ASN A 94 7.99 -9.31 -6.67
CA ASN A 94 8.10 -10.64 -6.09
C ASN A 94 7.09 -11.60 -6.71
N ALA A 95 5.88 -11.15 -7.01
CA ALA A 95 4.86 -11.95 -7.67
C ALA A 95 5.29 -12.34 -9.08
N ASP A 96 5.89 -11.43 -9.85
CA ASP A 96 6.44 -11.74 -11.18
C ASP A 96 7.48 -12.85 -11.12
N GLY A 97 8.32 -12.88 -10.06
CA GLY A 97 9.32 -13.93 -9.85
C GLY A 97 8.77 -15.25 -9.31
N ASN A 98 7.65 -15.22 -8.60
CA ASN A 98 7.05 -16.39 -7.97
C ASN A 98 5.96 -17.04 -8.81
N THR A 99 5.27 -16.28 -9.65
CA THR A 99 4.24 -16.80 -10.56
C THR A 99 4.89 -17.64 -11.66
N ARG A 100 4.44 -18.89 -11.79
CA ARG A 100 5.03 -19.87 -12.70
C ARG A 100 4.14 -20.18 -13.90
N ILE A 101 2.84 -19.96 -13.77
CA ILE A 101 1.91 -20.15 -14.87
C ILE A 101 1.54 -18.80 -15.49
N THR A 102 1.32 -18.80 -16.76
CA THR A 102 0.84 -17.64 -17.51
C THR A 102 -0.68 -17.58 -17.49
N ARG A 103 -1.23 -16.41 -17.83
CA ARG A 103 -2.67 -16.21 -18.03
C ARG A 103 -3.28 -17.25 -19.01
N GLU A 104 -2.56 -17.58 -20.07
CA GLU A 104 -3.00 -18.57 -21.04
C GLU A 104 -3.02 -19.99 -20.47
N GLN A 105 -2.03 -20.34 -19.64
CA GLN A 105 -2.02 -21.63 -18.94
C GLN A 105 -3.14 -21.72 -17.90
N ALA A 106 -3.43 -20.63 -17.18
CA ALA A 106 -4.57 -20.58 -16.27
C ALA A 106 -5.88 -20.81 -17.01
N ARG A 107 -6.05 -20.16 -18.17
CA ARG A 107 -7.20 -20.38 -19.06
C ARG A 107 -7.35 -21.85 -19.47
N GLU A 108 -6.27 -22.50 -19.90
CA GLU A 108 -6.28 -23.90 -20.28
C GLU A 108 -6.65 -24.82 -19.11
N LEU A 109 -6.14 -24.56 -17.92
CA LEU A 109 -6.45 -25.30 -16.70
C LEU A 109 -7.93 -25.18 -16.34
N ALA A 110 -8.49 -23.97 -16.39
CA ALA A 110 -9.92 -23.75 -16.12
C ALA A 110 -10.82 -24.45 -17.15
N ILE A 111 -10.50 -24.37 -18.44
CA ILE A 111 -11.23 -25.08 -19.49
C ILE A 111 -11.19 -26.60 -19.25
N SER A 112 -10.01 -27.15 -18.97
CA SER A 112 -9.86 -28.60 -18.71
C SER A 112 -10.67 -29.02 -17.49
N TYR A 113 -10.68 -28.20 -16.44
CA TYR A 113 -11.50 -28.47 -15.26
C TYR A 113 -13.00 -28.55 -15.58
N VAL A 114 -13.53 -27.59 -16.35
CA VAL A 114 -14.94 -27.58 -16.74
C VAL A 114 -15.26 -28.74 -17.70
N GLU A 115 -14.34 -29.10 -18.59
CA GLU A 115 -14.51 -30.27 -19.49
C GLU A 115 -14.61 -31.59 -18.73
N GLU A 116 -13.75 -31.75 -17.69
CA GLU A 116 -13.68 -32.99 -16.90
C GLU A 116 -14.84 -33.11 -15.91
N ASN A 117 -15.23 -32.02 -15.25
CA ASN A 117 -16.20 -32.08 -14.16
C ASN A 117 -17.63 -31.84 -14.61
N TYR A 118 -17.85 -31.19 -15.74
CA TYR A 118 -19.17 -30.84 -16.29
C TYR A 118 -19.34 -31.37 -17.71
N ALA A 119 -18.84 -32.55 -17.98
CA ALA A 119 -18.93 -33.20 -19.31
C ALA A 119 -20.36 -33.38 -19.81
N ASP A 120 -21.30 -33.58 -18.88
CA ASP A 120 -22.72 -33.82 -19.18
C ASP A 120 -23.49 -32.56 -19.58
N VAL A 121 -22.93 -31.37 -19.30
CA VAL A 121 -23.54 -30.08 -19.68
C VAL A 121 -23.32 -29.86 -21.18
N PRO A 122 -24.39 -29.71 -21.98
CA PRO A 122 -24.26 -29.52 -23.43
C PRO A 122 -23.82 -28.08 -23.73
N GLY A 123 -22.96 -27.92 -24.71
CA GLY A 123 -22.50 -26.61 -25.17
C GLY A 123 -21.01 -26.53 -25.34
N SER A 124 -20.56 -25.45 -25.98
CA SER A 124 -19.14 -25.10 -26.07
C SER A 124 -18.76 -24.27 -24.86
N ILE A 125 -17.52 -24.38 -24.44
CA ILE A 125 -16.97 -23.54 -23.37
C ILE A 125 -16.52 -22.20 -23.96
N PHE A 126 -16.94 -21.12 -23.35
CA PHE A 126 -16.51 -19.76 -23.64
C PHE A 126 -15.84 -19.19 -22.39
N VAL A 127 -14.68 -18.60 -22.56
CA VAL A 127 -14.02 -17.83 -21.52
C VAL A 127 -14.48 -16.38 -21.67
N GLU A 128 -15.13 -15.86 -20.65
CA GLU A 128 -15.73 -14.54 -20.65
C GLU A 128 -14.71 -13.50 -20.17
N ASP A 129 -14.05 -13.78 -19.06
CA ASP A 129 -12.98 -12.92 -18.53
C ASP A 129 -11.89 -13.73 -17.83
N ILE A 130 -10.75 -13.08 -17.64
CA ILE A 130 -9.65 -13.60 -16.83
C ILE A 130 -9.06 -12.43 -16.04
N ASP A 131 -9.32 -12.39 -14.78
CA ASP A 131 -8.71 -11.44 -13.86
C ASP A 131 -7.40 -11.98 -13.27
N CYS A 132 -6.61 -11.07 -12.75
CA CYS A 132 -5.30 -11.38 -12.19
C CYS A 132 -5.06 -10.53 -10.96
N ASP A 133 -5.18 -11.14 -9.79
CA ASP A 133 -5.02 -10.48 -8.51
C ASP A 133 -3.67 -10.76 -7.86
N LEU A 134 -3.17 -9.76 -7.15
CA LEU A 134 -1.92 -9.85 -6.45
C LEU A 134 -2.12 -10.39 -5.04
N GLU A 135 -1.85 -11.68 -4.85
CA GLU A 135 -1.93 -12.31 -3.55
C GLU A 135 -0.65 -12.20 -2.76
N SER A 136 -0.80 -11.82 -1.50
CA SER A 136 0.31 -11.73 -0.56
C SER A 136 -0.15 -12.04 0.85
N GLY A 137 0.42 -13.06 1.44
CA GLY A 137 0.30 -13.30 2.88
C GLY A 137 1.13 -12.29 3.69
N PHE A 138 1.39 -12.61 4.96
CA PHE A 138 2.27 -11.81 5.84
C PHE A 138 3.70 -11.68 5.31
N ASP A 139 4.15 -12.61 4.48
CA ASP A 139 5.48 -12.62 3.89
C ASP A 139 5.44 -12.08 2.46
N ILE A 140 5.79 -10.81 2.32
CA ILE A 140 5.82 -10.09 1.03
C ILE A 140 6.71 -10.81 -0.01
N SER A 141 7.73 -11.55 0.43
CA SER A 141 8.60 -12.28 -0.48
C SER A 141 7.93 -13.47 -1.17
N LYS A 142 6.76 -13.87 -0.68
CA LYS A 142 5.96 -14.97 -1.20
C LYS A 142 4.75 -14.53 -2.02
N SER A 143 4.64 -13.24 -2.33
CA SER A 143 3.58 -12.74 -3.20
C SER A 143 3.58 -13.47 -4.55
N TYR A 144 2.41 -13.75 -5.07
CA TYR A 144 2.19 -14.38 -6.39
C TYR A 144 0.89 -13.82 -6.99
N TYR A 145 0.68 -14.04 -8.26
CA TYR A 145 -0.59 -13.73 -8.89
C TYR A 145 -1.55 -14.91 -8.79
N GLU A 146 -2.81 -14.60 -8.52
CA GLU A 146 -3.94 -15.50 -8.60
C GLU A 146 -4.75 -15.15 -9.82
N TYR A 147 -5.22 -16.15 -10.53
CA TYR A 147 -6.03 -15.98 -11.71
C TYR A 147 -7.46 -16.42 -11.42
N SER A 148 -8.43 -15.52 -11.62
CA SER A 148 -9.84 -15.85 -11.68
C SER A 148 -10.26 -15.94 -13.12
N VAL A 149 -10.80 -17.08 -13.53
CA VAL A 149 -11.23 -17.35 -14.90
C VAL A 149 -12.73 -17.57 -14.90
N GLU A 150 -13.45 -16.65 -15.53
CA GLU A 150 -14.89 -16.77 -15.75
C GLU A 150 -15.18 -17.50 -17.06
N LEU A 151 -15.98 -18.55 -16.99
CA LEU A 151 -16.34 -19.38 -18.14
C LEU A 151 -17.84 -19.66 -18.16
N SER A 152 -18.36 -19.83 -19.35
CA SER A 152 -19.73 -20.35 -19.56
C SER A 152 -19.75 -21.60 -20.43
N LYS A 153 -20.68 -22.53 -20.14
CA LYS A 153 -20.93 -23.73 -20.92
C LYS A 153 -22.42 -24.04 -20.90
N GLY A 154 -23.13 -23.73 -21.98
CA GLY A 154 -24.59 -23.88 -22.05
C GLY A 154 -25.29 -22.94 -21.06
N SER A 155 -25.95 -23.49 -20.02
CA SER A 155 -26.56 -22.73 -18.92
C SER A 155 -25.65 -22.60 -17.71
N LEU A 156 -24.47 -23.21 -17.72
CA LEU A 156 -23.52 -23.19 -16.62
C LEU A 156 -22.67 -21.93 -16.72
N GLU A 157 -22.62 -21.17 -15.63
CA GLU A 157 -21.61 -20.14 -15.39
C GLU A 157 -20.65 -20.64 -14.30
N CYS A 158 -19.35 -20.49 -14.51
CA CYS A 158 -18.34 -21.03 -13.65
C CYS A 158 -17.17 -20.06 -13.49
N GLU A 159 -16.81 -19.77 -12.25
CA GLU A 159 -15.60 -19.06 -11.90
C GLU A 159 -14.58 -20.03 -11.29
N VAL A 160 -13.37 -20.04 -11.83
CA VAL A 160 -12.27 -20.92 -11.39
C VAL A 160 -11.08 -20.10 -10.96
N GLU A 161 -10.75 -20.15 -9.67
CA GLU A 161 -9.57 -19.50 -9.13
C GLU A 161 -8.37 -20.43 -9.14
N ILE A 162 -7.24 -19.94 -9.64
CA ILE A 162 -6.04 -20.72 -9.87
C ILE A 162 -4.84 -20.03 -9.24
N ASN A 163 -4.14 -20.76 -8.41
CA ASN A 163 -2.88 -20.29 -7.83
C ASN A 163 -1.80 -20.17 -8.90
N GLY A 164 -1.40 -18.96 -9.24
CA GLY A 164 -0.42 -18.69 -10.28
C GLY A 164 0.98 -19.23 -10.01
N ARG A 165 1.29 -19.58 -8.74
CA ARG A 165 2.58 -20.16 -8.34
C ARG A 165 2.62 -21.68 -8.54
N THR A 166 1.53 -22.37 -8.24
CA THR A 166 1.49 -23.85 -8.26
C THR A 166 0.70 -24.40 -9.43
N GLY A 167 -0.22 -23.64 -10.00
CA GLY A 167 -1.19 -24.11 -10.99
C GLY A 167 -2.35 -24.90 -10.37
N GLU A 168 -2.46 -24.92 -9.04
CA GLU A 168 -3.59 -25.58 -8.36
C GLU A 168 -4.84 -24.73 -8.46
N ILE A 169 -5.97 -25.39 -8.70
CA ILE A 169 -7.30 -24.78 -8.56
C ILE A 169 -7.61 -24.70 -7.07
N ILE A 170 -7.83 -23.50 -6.56
CA ILE A 170 -8.03 -23.22 -5.14
C ILE A 170 -9.49 -22.95 -4.77
N TYR A 171 -10.27 -22.49 -5.74
CA TYR A 171 -11.69 -22.23 -5.55
C TYR A 171 -12.44 -22.43 -6.86
N VAL A 172 -13.69 -22.85 -6.77
CA VAL A 172 -14.60 -22.95 -7.91
C VAL A 172 -15.98 -22.55 -7.42
N ASP A 173 -16.56 -21.59 -8.12
CA ASP A 173 -17.97 -21.23 -7.96
C ASP A 173 -18.73 -21.60 -9.22
N VAL A 174 -19.96 -22.08 -9.06
CA VAL A 174 -20.77 -22.59 -10.16
C VAL A 174 -22.20 -22.20 -9.95
N ASP A 175 -22.73 -21.43 -10.90
CA ASP A 175 -24.12 -21.08 -10.99
C ASP A 175 -24.76 -21.89 -12.12
N ASP A 176 -25.84 -22.61 -11.82
CA ASP A 176 -26.64 -23.39 -12.74
C ASP A 176 -28.06 -22.79 -12.78
N ASP A 177 -28.37 -21.99 -13.81
CA ASP A 177 -29.67 -21.33 -14.01
C ASP A 177 -30.69 -22.22 -14.74
#